data_cf0e77f778e4bb778e1cfa95ac6789a8
#
_entry.id   cf0e77f778e4bb778e1cfa95ac6789a8
#
_cell.length_a   1.000
_cell.length_b   1.000
_cell.length_c   1.000
_cell.angle_alpha   90.00
_cell.angle_beta   90.00
_cell.angle_gamma   90.00
#
_symmetry.space_group_name_H-M   'P 1'
#
loop_
_entity.id
_entity.type
_entity.pdbx_description
1 polymer ?
#
loop_
_entity_poly.entity_id
_entity_poly.type
_entity_poly.pdbx_seq_one_letter_code
_entity_poly.pdbx_strand_id
1 'polypeptide(L)'
;INDRIGHGLGDYRTLEQRESGGIIPGYWEACITMSKNWGYMKADNDFKSPQKIVGLLIDVVSKGGNLLLNVGPTPEGTLQPRNLERLDALGKWMKANGEAIYGTRPWKVYGEKSRVAPVARKAQQSTGFEDAVYDGTTDVVQDIRFTAGDDCVYLFARNWQDETVVSESLAEKAGKISSVELLGYRKKLDWQQTAEGLSVRIPRRAVNELKTYAFKVKFE
;
A
#
# COMPACT_ATOMS: atom_id res chain seq x y z
N ILE A 1 22.03 4.47 10.67
CA ILE A 1 21.52 5.74 11.24
C ILE A 1 20.67 6.42 10.16
N ASN A 2 19.53 7.03 10.53
CA ASN A 2 18.71 7.77 9.57
C ASN A 2 19.34 9.15 9.22
N ASP A 3 18.86 9.77 8.15
CA ASP A 3 19.37 11.04 7.62
C ASP A 3 18.97 12.30 8.42
N ARG A 4 18.22 12.17 9.52
CA ARG A 4 17.79 13.31 10.36
C ARG A 4 18.92 13.98 11.15
N ILE A 5 20.10 13.36 11.18
CA ILE A 5 21.30 14.00 11.75
C ILE A 5 21.84 15.13 10.87
N GLY A 6 21.32 15.29 9.65
CA GLY A 6 21.69 16.35 8.70
C GLY A 6 23.00 16.11 7.94
N HIS A 7 23.42 17.12 7.14
CA HIS A 7 24.69 17.13 6.41
C HIS A 7 24.94 16.00 5.42
N GLY A 8 23.87 15.31 4.93
CA GLY A 8 24.03 14.16 4.03
C GLY A 8 24.57 12.90 4.69
N LEU A 9 24.67 12.89 6.01
CA LEU A 9 25.04 11.73 6.80
C LEU A 9 23.81 10.85 7.04
N GLY A 10 24.02 9.56 7.11
CA GLY A 10 22.94 8.58 7.37
C GLY A 10 22.97 7.42 6.37
N ASP A 11 22.55 6.24 6.86
CA ASP A 11 22.53 5.01 6.08
C ASP A 11 21.23 4.88 5.26
N TYR A 12 20.17 5.58 5.67
CA TYR A 12 18.87 5.58 5.01
C TYR A 12 18.10 6.88 5.20
N ARG A 13 17.18 7.17 4.25
CA ARG A 13 16.33 8.36 4.28
C ARG A 13 15.08 8.13 5.12
N THR A 14 14.59 9.18 5.77
CA THR A 14 13.35 9.13 6.54
C THR A 14 12.37 10.19 6.05
N LEU A 15 11.18 9.76 5.66
CA LEU A 15 10.06 10.62 5.31
C LEU A 15 9.08 10.66 6.50
N GLU A 16 8.94 11.85 7.12
CA GLU A 16 8.02 12.02 8.25
C GLU A 16 6.67 12.50 7.76
N GLN A 17 5.59 11.75 8.08
CA GLN A 17 4.20 12.03 7.71
C GLN A 17 4.01 12.27 6.20
N ARG A 18 4.85 11.66 5.37
CA ARG A 18 4.85 11.83 3.91
C ARG A 18 4.95 10.50 3.19
N GLU A 19 4.34 10.43 2.02
CA GLU A 19 4.51 9.36 1.05
C GLU A 19 5.48 9.82 -0.05
N SER A 20 6.25 8.88 -0.60
CA SER A 20 7.08 9.18 -1.77
C SER A 20 6.22 9.35 -3.02
N GLY A 21 6.58 10.30 -3.89
CA GLY A 21 5.97 10.46 -5.21
C GLY A 21 6.30 9.35 -6.21
N GLY A 22 7.30 8.50 -5.91
CA GLY A 22 7.77 7.41 -6.77
C GLY A 22 8.80 6.53 -6.09
N ILE A 23 9.44 5.65 -6.86
CA ILE A 23 10.53 4.80 -6.36
C ILE A 23 11.72 5.69 -5.96
N ILE A 24 12.17 5.55 -4.71
CA ILE A 24 13.38 6.21 -4.20
C ILE A 24 14.54 5.20 -4.22
N PRO A 25 15.66 5.50 -4.90
CA PRO A 25 16.84 4.66 -4.85
C PRO A 25 17.44 4.60 -3.42
N GLY A 26 17.93 3.43 -3.04
CA GLY A 26 18.52 3.19 -1.71
C GLY A 26 17.47 2.86 -0.65
N TYR A 27 17.92 2.81 0.61
CA TYR A 27 17.06 2.49 1.73
C TYR A 27 16.33 3.75 2.23
N TRP A 28 15.05 3.61 2.51
CA TRP A 28 14.24 4.67 3.08
C TRP A 28 13.09 4.14 3.92
N GLU A 29 12.58 4.97 4.78
CA GLU A 29 11.49 4.68 5.71
C GLU A 29 10.47 5.81 5.69
N ALA A 30 9.19 5.45 5.69
CA ALA A 30 8.10 6.38 5.98
C ALA A 30 7.71 6.24 7.46
N CYS A 31 7.89 7.29 8.24
CA CYS A 31 7.48 7.34 9.64
C CYS A 31 6.12 8.04 9.73
N ILE A 32 5.06 7.28 9.99
CA ILE A 32 3.68 7.74 9.92
C ILE A 32 2.92 7.36 11.19
N THR A 33 2.14 8.30 11.74
CA THR A 33 1.29 8.05 12.89
C THR A 33 0.01 7.31 12.52
N MET A 34 -0.54 6.50 13.42
CA MET A 34 -1.83 5.86 13.26
C MET A 34 -2.98 6.86 13.41
N SER A 35 -2.80 7.89 14.23
CA SER A 35 -3.71 9.02 14.40
C SER A 35 -3.08 10.33 13.93
N LYS A 36 -3.62 11.48 14.29
CA LYS A 36 -3.02 12.80 14.04
C LYS A 36 -1.77 13.07 14.88
N ASN A 37 -1.68 12.45 16.06
CA ASN A 37 -0.66 12.77 17.06
C ASN A 37 0.36 11.64 17.21
N TRP A 38 1.60 12.00 17.54
CA TRP A 38 2.67 11.05 17.82
C TRP A 38 2.46 10.31 19.14
N GLY A 39 2.07 11.04 20.16
CA GLY A 39 1.80 10.51 21.49
C GLY A 39 0.30 10.31 21.77
N TYR A 40 0.00 9.74 22.91
CA TYR A 40 -1.37 9.61 23.40
C TYR A 40 -2.02 10.98 23.61
N MET A 41 -3.23 11.12 23.12
CA MET A 41 -4.10 12.26 23.38
C MET A 41 -5.51 11.75 23.60
N LYS A 42 -6.06 11.96 24.81
CA LYS A 42 -7.39 11.44 25.21
C LYS A 42 -8.52 11.91 24.29
N ALA A 43 -8.42 13.14 23.79
CA ALA A 43 -9.41 13.74 22.91
C ALA A 43 -9.22 13.37 21.41
N ASP A 44 -8.14 12.65 21.06
CA ASP A 44 -7.88 12.27 19.66
C ASP A 44 -8.86 11.18 19.21
N ASN A 45 -9.68 11.52 18.23
CA ASN A 45 -10.66 10.64 17.62
C ASN A 45 -10.39 10.42 16.12
N ASP A 46 -9.31 11.01 15.57
CA ASP A 46 -9.00 10.99 14.17
C ASP A 46 -7.91 9.95 13.87
N PHE A 47 -8.35 8.71 13.74
CA PHE A 47 -7.50 7.57 13.40
C PHE A 47 -7.65 7.17 11.94
N LYS A 48 -6.53 6.87 11.29
CA LYS A 48 -6.55 6.28 9.96
C LYS A 48 -7.36 4.99 9.95
N SER A 49 -8.16 4.76 8.92
CA SER A 49 -8.90 3.52 8.79
C SER A 49 -7.95 2.33 8.54
N PRO A 50 -8.37 1.09 8.84
CA PRO A 50 -7.60 -0.10 8.50
C PRO A 50 -7.23 -0.18 7.01
N GLN A 51 -8.17 0.17 6.12
CA GLN A 51 -7.94 0.24 4.67
C GLN A 51 -6.79 1.18 4.34
N LYS A 52 -6.77 2.35 4.99
CA LYS A 52 -5.75 3.36 4.77
C LYS A 52 -4.38 2.91 5.26
N ILE A 53 -4.29 2.26 6.41
CA ILE A 53 -3.03 1.74 6.96
C ILE A 53 -2.45 0.65 6.04
N VAL A 54 -3.27 -0.30 5.58
CA VAL A 54 -2.86 -1.31 4.61
C VAL A 54 -2.45 -0.66 3.27
N GLY A 55 -3.22 0.31 2.80
CA GLY A 55 -2.91 1.07 1.60
C GLY A 55 -1.57 1.81 1.68
N LEU A 56 -1.24 2.43 2.83
CA LEU A 56 0.06 3.07 3.10
C LEU A 56 1.20 2.05 3.06
N LEU A 57 1.05 0.91 3.73
CA LEU A 57 2.06 -0.14 3.71
C LEU A 57 2.38 -0.58 2.28
N ILE A 58 1.34 -0.88 1.49
CA ILE A 58 1.50 -1.29 0.09
C ILE A 58 2.18 -0.19 -0.73
N ASP A 59 1.76 1.06 -0.58
CA ASP A 59 2.32 2.18 -1.32
C ASP A 59 3.81 2.38 -1.02
N VAL A 60 4.18 2.38 0.26
CA VAL A 60 5.56 2.53 0.71
C VAL A 60 6.44 1.39 0.18
N VAL A 61 5.99 0.12 0.32
CA VAL A 61 6.78 -1.05 -0.11
C VAL A 61 6.89 -1.12 -1.63
N SER A 62 5.84 -0.79 -2.38
CA SER A 62 5.88 -0.75 -3.85
C SER A 62 6.91 0.24 -4.40
N LYS A 63 7.29 1.24 -3.61
CA LYS A 63 8.30 2.27 -3.93
C LYS A 63 9.66 2.02 -3.30
N GLY A 64 9.84 0.86 -2.63
CA GLY A 64 11.11 0.40 -2.06
C GLY A 64 11.39 0.86 -0.63
N GLY A 65 10.37 1.37 0.07
CA GLY A 65 10.48 1.83 1.45
C GLY A 65 10.03 0.82 2.50
N ASN A 66 10.25 1.18 3.76
CA ASN A 66 9.72 0.51 4.93
C ASN A 66 8.75 1.44 5.66
N LEU A 67 7.68 0.88 6.20
CA LEU A 67 6.72 1.64 6.99
C LEU A 67 7.03 1.51 8.48
N LEU A 68 7.34 2.63 9.13
CA LEU A 68 7.35 2.78 10.59
C LEU A 68 6.02 3.37 11.02
N LEU A 69 5.10 2.52 11.47
CA LEU A 69 3.77 2.93 11.93
C LEU A 69 3.79 3.21 13.43
N ASN A 70 3.65 4.48 13.78
CA ASN A 70 3.63 4.91 15.18
C ASN A 70 2.27 4.66 15.84
N VAL A 71 2.31 4.22 17.07
CA VAL A 71 1.17 4.14 18.00
C VAL A 71 1.49 4.91 19.28
N GLY A 72 0.49 5.60 19.85
CA GLY A 72 0.61 6.36 21.10
C GLY A 72 0.05 5.57 22.29
N PRO A 73 0.89 4.90 23.13
CA PRO A 73 0.37 4.24 24.33
C PRO A 73 -0.13 5.25 25.34
N THR A 74 -1.09 4.83 26.18
CA THR A 74 -1.58 5.61 27.33
C THR A 74 -0.48 5.78 28.36
N PRO A 75 -0.65 6.68 29.37
CA PRO A 75 0.33 6.83 30.47
C PRO A 75 0.59 5.52 31.23
N GLU A 76 -0.38 4.61 31.24
CA GLU A 76 -0.29 3.28 31.88
C GLU A 76 0.44 2.26 30.99
N GLY A 77 0.92 2.63 29.79
CA GLY A 77 1.62 1.76 28.86
C GLY A 77 0.71 0.85 28.03
N THR A 78 -0.59 1.07 28.05
CA THR A 78 -1.55 0.28 27.25
C THR A 78 -1.90 0.97 25.93
N LEU A 79 -2.40 0.21 24.96
CA LEU A 79 -2.91 0.77 23.70
C LEU A 79 -4.43 0.98 23.79
N GLN A 80 -4.88 2.08 23.19
CA GLN A 80 -6.31 2.34 23.08
C GLN A 80 -6.99 1.24 22.21
N PRO A 81 -8.27 0.91 22.47
CA PRO A 81 -9.02 -0.07 21.68
C PRO A 81 -8.97 0.20 20.16
N ARG A 82 -8.98 1.46 19.76
CA ARG A 82 -8.89 1.87 18.34
C ARG A 82 -7.55 1.53 17.70
N ASN A 83 -6.43 1.60 18.45
CA ASN A 83 -5.13 1.15 17.97
C ASN A 83 -5.12 -0.37 17.79
N LEU A 84 -5.66 -1.10 18.78
CA LEU A 84 -5.72 -2.57 18.76
C LEU A 84 -6.56 -3.09 17.59
N GLU A 85 -7.72 -2.49 17.32
CA GLU A 85 -8.58 -2.81 16.19
C GLU A 85 -7.83 -2.71 14.84
N ARG A 86 -7.06 -1.63 14.66
CA ARG A 86 -6.30 -1.38 13.43
C ARG A 86 -5.11 -2.32 13.28
N LEU A 87 -4.41 -2.58 14.39
CA LEU A 87 -3.31 -3.54 14.40
C LEU A 87 -3.80 -4.96 14.11
N ASP A 88 -4.97 -5.36 14.66
CA ASP A 88 -5.59 -6.65 14.39
C ASP A 88 -5.99 -6.79 12.91
N ALA A 89 -6.62 -5.75 12.34
CA ALA A 89 -6.97 -5.73 10.92
C ALA A 89 -5.74 -5.81 10.01
N LEU A 90 -4.69 -5.05 10.32
CA LEU A 90 -3.41 -5.12 9.61
C LEU A 90 -2.77 -6.51 9.75
N GLY A 91 -2.74 -7.05 10.97
CA GLY A 91 -2.19 -8.39 11.23
C GLY A 91 -2.93 -9.50 10.48
N LYS A 92 -4.26 -9.45 10.42
CA LYS A 92 -5.08 -10.38 9.64
C LYS A 92 -4.77 -10.28 8.14
N TRP A 93 -4.66 -9.07 7.63
CA TRP A 93 -4.31 -8.85 6.22
C TRP A 93 -2.89 -9.37 5.92
N MET A 94 -1.91 -9.06 6.77
CA MET A 94 -0.52 -9.51 6.64
C MET A 94 -0.38 -11.03 6.70
N LYS A 95 -1.18 -11.71 7.54
CA LYS A 95 -1.17 -13.18 7.61
C LYS A 95 -1.51 -13.83 6.27
N ALA A 96 -2.38 -13.22 5.48
CA ALA A 96 -2.78 -13.72 4.16
C ALA A 96 -1.86 -13.24 3.04
N ASN A 97 -1.31 -12.01 3.14
CA ASN A 97 -0.68 -11.31 2.03
C ASN A 97 0.79 -10.95 2.28
N GLY A 98 1.38 -11.33 3.41
CA GLY A 98 2.71 -10.91 3.83
C GLY A 98 3.83 -11.30 2.87
N GLU A 99 3.69 -12.40 2.11
CA GLU A 99 4.69 -12.78 1.10
C GLU A 99 4.84 -11.74 -0.02
N ALA A 100 3.78 -10.95 -0.29
CA ALA A 100 3.83 -9.88 -1.26
C ALA A 100 4.48 -8.59 -0.71
N ILE A 101 4.79 -8.55 0.57
CA ILE A 101 5.40 -7.44 1.29
C ILE A 101 6.85 -7.77 1.67
N TYR A 102 7.05 -8.88 2.40
CA TYR A 102 8.36 -9.25 2.93
C TYR A 102 9.30 -9.76 1.83
N GLY A 103 10.56 -9.30 1.85
CA GLY A 103 11.58 -9.75 0.92
C GLY A 103 11.39 -9.29 -0.54
N THR A 104 10.39 -8.44 -0.81
CA THR A 104 10.11 -7.94 -2.16
C THR A 104 10.91 -6.68 -2.49
N ARG A 105 10.88 -6.30 -3.76
CA ARG A 105 11.51 -5.09 -4.30
C ARG A 105 10.50 -4.35 -5.19
N PRO A 106 10.70 -3.06 -5.49
CA PRO A 106 9.92 -2.38 -6.50
C PRO A 106 10.00 -3.11 -7.84
N TRP A 107 8.87 -3.24 -8.51
CA TRP A 107 8.85 -3.73 -9.88
C TRP A 107 9.22 -2.61 -10.87
N LYS A 108 9.21 -2.89 -12.19
CA LYS A 108 9.51 -1.93 -13.27
C LYS A 108 8.71 -0.63 -13.14
N VAL A 109 7.46 -0.76 -12.65
CA VAL A 109 6.59 0.34 -12.26
C VAL A 109 6.05 0.05 -10.86
N TYR A 110 5.90 1.07 -10.03
CA TYR A 110 5.37 0.90 -8.67
C TYR A 110 3.85 0.80 -8.64
N GLY A 111 3.16 1.21 -9.71
CA GLY A 111 1.70 1.14 -9.76
C GLY A 111 1.09 1.77 -11.01
N GLU A 112 -0.22 1.59 -11.10
CA GLU A 112 -1.08 2.18 -12.12
C GLU A 112 -2.13 3.06 -11.44
N LYS A 113 -2.46 4.21 -12.04
CA LYS A 113 -3.55 5.06 -11.57
C LYS A 113 -4.89 4.39 -11.91
N SER A 114 -5.85 4.53 -11.02
CA SER A 114 -7.22 4.12 -11.32
C SER A 114 -7.75 4.88 -12.55
N ARG A 115 -8.49 4.20 -13.41
CA ARG A 115 -9.26 4.82 -14.50
C ARG A 115 -10.48 5.59 -13.99
N VAL A 116 -10.87 5.38 -12.73
CA VAL A 116 -11.93 6.16 -12.08
C VAL A 116 -11.38 7.54 -11.79
N ALA A 117 -11.96 8.55 -12.41
CA ALA A 117 -11.54 9.95 -12.21
C ALA A 117 -11.58 10.28 -10.70
N PRO A 118 -10.50 10.84 -10.14
CA PRO A 118 -10.53 11.33 -8.77
C PRO A 118 -11.65 12.36 -8.67
N VAL A 119 -12.51 12.25 -7.66
CA VAL A 119 -13.45 13.31 -7.31
C VAL A 119 -12.64 14.59 -7.14
N ALA A 120 -12.88 15.56 -8.00
CA ALA A 120 -12.09 16.79 -8.06
C ALA A 120 -12.11 17.48 -6.69
N ARG A 121 -10.98 17.45 -5.98
CA ARG A 121 -10.78 18.25 -4.78
C ARG A 121 -10.26 19.63 -5.20
N LYS A 122 -10.84 20.67 -4.64
CA LYS A 122 -10.30 22.04 -4.71
C LYS A 122 -8.89 22.00 -4.11
N ALA A 123 -7.89 22.19 -4.98
CA ALA A 123 -6.52 22.39 -4.55
C ALA A 123 -6.49 23.62 -3.63
N GLN A 124 -6.23 23.41 -2.34
CA GLN A 124 -5.87 24.49 -1.46
C GLN A 124 -4.44 24.86 -1.83
N GLN A 125 -4.25 26.08 -2.35
CA GLN A 125 -2.94 26.61 -2.72
C GLN A 125 -2.04 26.60 -1.49
N SER A 126 -1.08 25.68 -1.46
CA SER A 126 0.02 25.69 -0.51
C SER A 126 1.21 26.40 -1.16
N THR A 127 1.66 27.47 -0.54
CA THR A 127 2.87 28.21 -0.89
C THR A 127 4.10 27.33 -0.65
N GLY A 128 4.68 26.82 -1.73
CA GLY A 128 6.11 26.53 -1.86
C GLY A 128 6.74 25.54 -0.88
N PHE A 129 6.36 24.31 -0.90
CA PHE A 129 7.05 23.04 -0.66
C PHE A 129 6.02 21.96 -0.95
N GLU A 130 5.94 21.54 -2.22
CA GLU A 130 4.97 20.54 -2.67
C GLU A 130 5.43 19.11 -2.32
N ASP A 131 5.52 18.83 -1.06
CA ASP A 131 5.41 17.48 -0.55
C ASP A 131 3.98 17.34 -0.03
N ALA A 132 3.19 16.44 -0.60
CA ALA A 132 1.82 16.20 -0.17
C ALA A 132 1.82 15.81 1.31
N VAL A 133 1.61 16.78 2.19
CA VAL A 133 1.43 16.54 3.61
C VAL A 133 0.19 15.65 3.75
N TYR A 134 0.38 14.52 4.36
CA TYR A 134 -0.69 13.58 4.64
C TYR A 134 -1.66 14.19 5.67
N ASP A 135 -2.80 14.74 5.21
CA ASP A 135 -3.79 15.43 6.07
C ASP A 135 -4.78 14.48 6.78
N GLY A 136 -4.57 13.17 6.70
CA GLY A 136 -5.48 12.21 7.34
C GLY A 136 -6.81 12.00 6.60
N THR A 137 -7.22 12.89 5.71
CA THR A 137 -8.58 12.96 5.13
C THR A 137 -8.66 12.48 3.67
N THR A 138 -7.52 12.12 3.03
CA THR A 138 -7.55 11.61 1.66
C THR A 138 -8.24 10.26 1.62
N ASP A 139 -9.30 10.16 0.82
CA ASP A 139 -10.01 8.91 0.58
C ASP A 139 -9.05 7.84 0.07
N VAL A 140 -9.34 6.60 0.44
CA VAL A 140 -8.58 5.47 -0.09
C VAL A 140 -8.84 5.39 -1.59
N VAL A 141 -7.84 5.70 -2.39
CA VAL A 141 -7.95 5.69 -3.85
C VAL A 141 -7.98 4.25 -4.33
N GLN A 142 -8.91 3.95 -5.25
CA GLN A 142 -8.86 2.69 -5.99
C GLN A 142 -7.71 2.75 -6.99
N ASP A 143 -6.70 1.92 -6.83
CA ASP A 143 -5.55 1.85 -7.74
C ASP A 143 -4.84 0.49 -7.66
N ILE A 144 -3.81 0.35 -8.48
CA ILE A 144 -2.95 -0.84 -8.51
C ILE A 144 -1.54 -0.45 -8.06
N ARG A 145 -0.92 -1.33 -7.26
CA ARG A 145 0.50 -1.27 -6.89
C ARG A 145 1.18 -2.59 -7.22
N PHE A 146 2.51 -2.54 -7.35
CA PHE A 146 3.30 -3.71 -7.66
C PHE A 146 4.52 -3.83 -6.76
N THR A 147 4.84 -5.08 -6.41
CA THR A 147 6.15 -5.48 -5.90
C THR A 147 6.66 -6.67 -6.71
N ALA A 148 7.95 -6.93 -6.68
CA ALA A 148 8.57 -8.08 -7.31
C ALA A 148 9.17 -9.01 -6.24
N GLY A 149 8.87 -10.30 -6.35
CA GLY A 149 9.60 -11.38 -5.72
C GLY A 149 10.70 -11.91 -6.66
N ASP A 150 11.34 -13.03 -6.28
CA ASP A 150 12.44 -13.60 -7.08
C ASP A 150 11.95 -14.13 -8.44
N ASP A 151 10.77 -14.76 -8.49
CA ASP A 151 10.21 -15.43 -9.67
C ASP A 151 8.79 -14.96 -10.04
N CYS A 152 8.34 -13.87 -9.44
CA CYS A 152 6.97 -13.40 -9.61
C CYS A 152 6.83 -11.88 -9.43
N VAL A 153 5.69 -11.38 -9.85
CA VAL A 153 5.21 -10.03 -9.56
C VAL A 153 3.97 -10.13 -8.70
N TYR A 154 3.90 -9.31 -7.67
CA TYR A 154 2.67 -9.16 -6.90
C TYR A 154 1.93 -7.91 -7.36
N LEU A 155 0.66 -8.09 -7.73
CA LEU A 155 -0.28 -7.02 -8.05
C LEU A 155 -1.19 -6.80 -6.85
N PHE A 156 -1.20 -5.59 -6.33
CA PHE A 156 -2.15 -5.18 -5.29
C PHE A 156 -3.26 -4.33 -5.91
N ALA A 157 -4.50 -4.82 -5.84
CA ALA A 157 -5.69 -4.03 -6.14
C ALA A 157 -6.18 -3.39 -4.84
N ARG A 158 -5.91 -2.07 -4.66
CA ARG A 158 -6.24 -1.34 -3.43
C ARG A 158 -7.62 -0.72 -3.52
N ASN A 159 -8.42 -0.86 -2.44
CA ASN A 159 -9.78 -0.31 -2.34
C ASN A 159 -10.62 -0.61 -3.58
N TRP A 160 -10.54 -1.85 -4.06
CA TRP A 160 -11.12 -2.25 -5.33
C TRP A 160 -12.62 -2.50 -5.19
N GLN A 161 -13.43 -1.78 -5.97
CA GLN A 161 -14.89 -1.84 -5.89
C GLN A 161 -15.52 -2.73 -6.97
N ASP A 162 -14.79 -2.98 -8.08
CA ASP A 162 -15.28 -3.73 -9.22
C ASP A 162 -15.10 -5.25 -9.03
N GLU A 163 -15.84 -6.04 -9.81
CA GLU A 163 -15.68 -7.51 -9.82
C GLU A 163 -14.40 -7.97 -10.52
N THR A 164 -13.82 -7.12 -11.37
CA THR A 164 -12.65 -7.46 -12.20
C THR A 164 -11.55 -6.45 -12.02
N VAL A 165 -10.33 -6.93 -11.78
CA VAL A 165 -9.11 -6.13 -11.78
C VAL A 165 -8.51 -6.16 -13.18
N VAL A 166 -8.16 -5.00 -13.73
CA VAL A 166 -7.49 -4.88 -15.03
C VAL A 166 -6.17 -4.12 -14.85
N SER A 167 -5.07 -4.72 -15.28
CA SER A 167 -3.73 -4.14 -15.23
C SER A 167 -3.12 -4.07 -16.63
N GLU A 168 -2.86 -2.86 -17.11
CA GLU A 168 -2.23 -2.62 -18.42
C GLU A 168 -0.72 -2.93 -18.39
N SER A 169 -0.07 -2.77 -17.24
CA SER A 169 1.36 -3.06 -17.08
C SER A 169 1.68 -4.55 -17.20
N LEU A 170 0.68 -5.43 -17.01
CA LEU A 170 0.78 -6.88 -17.15
C LEU A 170 0.21 -7.39 -18.49
N ALA A 171 0.18 -6.55 -19.53
CA ALA A 171 -0.12 -6.96 -20.89
C ALA A 171 0.93 -7.96 -21.43
N GLU A 172 0.63 -8.62 -22.55
CA GLU A 172 1.53 -9.62 -23.20
C GLU A 172 2.97 -9.13 -23.39
N LYS A 173 3.15 -7.82 -23.64
CA LYS A 173 4.49 -7.21 -23.75
C LYS A 173 5.34 -7.26 -22.48
N ALA A 174 4.73 -7.53 -21.31
CA ALA A 174 5.46 -7.69 -20.05
C ALA A 174 6.10 -9.08 -19.90
N GLY A 175 5.65 -10.05 -20.68
CA GLY A 175 6.00 -11.46 -20.66
C GLY A 175 4.74 -12.31 -20.61
N LYS A 176 4.83 -13.57 -21.04
CA LYS A 176 3.70 -14.50 -21.01
C LYS A 176 3.46 -14.97 -19.57
N ILE A 177 2.25 -14.78 -19.08
CA ILE A 177 1.86 -15.19 -17.73
C ILE A 177 1.54 -16.68 -17.72
N SER A 178 2.14 -17.42 -16.78
CA SER A 178 1.90 -18.85 -16.56
C SER A 178 0.86 -19.13 -15.49
N SER A 179 0.78 -18.29 -14.45
CA SER A 179 -0.23 -18.43 -13.39
C SER A 179 -0.56 -17.10 -12.72
N VAL A 180 -1.80 -17.03 -12.22
CA VAL A 180 -2.29 -15.95 -11.37
C VAL A 180 -2.99 -16.58 -10.17
N GLU A 181 -2.56 -16.20 -8.97
CA GLU A 181 -3.10 -16.68 -7.70
C GLU A 181 -3.53 -15.49 -6.84
N LEU A 182 -4.65 -15.58 -6.14
CA LEU A 182 -5.04 -14.61 -5.12
C LEU A 182 -4.56 -15.10 -3.77
N LEU A 183 -3.72 -14.32 -3.10
CA LEU A 183 -3.18 -14.68 -1.79
C LEU A 183 -4.32 -14.86 -0.78
N GLY A 184 -4.21 -15.91 0.04
CA GLY A 184 -5.27 -16.29 0.96
C GLY A 184 -6.47 -17.05 0.34
N TYR A 185 -6.47 -17.29 -0.99
CA TYR A 185 -7.54 -18.00 -1.69
C TYR A 185 -6.99 -19.20 -2.48
N ARG A 186 -7.45 -20.42 -2.15
CA ARG A 186 -6.83 -21.67 -2.66
C ARG A 186 -7.41 -22.19 -3.97
N LYS A 187 -8.41 -21.53 -4.57
CA LYS A 187 -9.04 -22.00 -5.80
C LYS A 187 -8.49 -21.27 -7.00
N LYS A 188 -8.58 -21.91 -8.19
CA LYS A 188 -8.23 -21.27 -9.46
C LYS A 188 -9.05 -20.00 -9.67
N LEU A 189 -8.41 -19.01 -10.28
CA LEU A 189 -9.02 -17.76 -10.69
C LEU A 189 -9.43 -17.83 -12.17
N ASP A 190 -10.40 -17.02 -12.50
CA ASP A 190 -10.77 -16.68 -13.87
C ASP A 190 -9.95 -15.43 -14.27
N TRP A 191 -9.02 -15.62 -15.20
CA TRP A 191 -8.14 -14.55 -15.66
C TRP A 191 -7.78 -14.72 -17.15
N GLN A 192 -7.46 -13.61 -17.79
CA GLN A 192 -7.03 -13.57 -19.17
C GLN A 192 -5.95 -12.52 -19.36
N GLN A 193 -4.89 -12.84 -20.08
CA GLN A 193 -3.88 -11.88 -20.55
C GLN A 193 -4.11 -11.59 -22.03
N THR A 194 -4.05 -10.30 -22.39
CA THR A 194 -4.17 -9.81 -23.77
C THR A 194 -3.09 -8.78 -24.06
N ALA A 195 -3.06 -8.28 -25.30
CA ALA A 195 -2.18 -7.17 -25.68
C ALA A 195 -2.46 -5.88 -24.89
N GLU A 196 -3.69 -5.71 -24.36
CA GLU A 196 -4.12 -4.53 -23.60
C GLU A 196 -3.87 -4.67 -22.10
N GLY A 197 -3.77 -5.90 -21.56
CA GLY A 197 -3.56 -6.10 -20.13
C GLY A 197 -3.89 -7.48 -19.60
N LEU A 198 -3.67 -7.63 -18.29
CA LEU A 198 -4.16 -8.76 -17.50
C LEU A 198 -5.50 -8.38 -16.89
N SER A 199 -6.51 -9.23 -17.10
CA SER A 199 -7.83 -9.15 -16.47
C SER A 199 -8.00 -10.32 -15.50
N VAL A 200 -8.39 -10.04 -14.25
CA VAL A 200 -8.59 -11.06 -13.22
C VAL A 200 -9.91 -10.82 -12.50
N ARG A 201 -10.78 -11.83 -12.48
CA ARG A 201 -12.04 -11.75 -11.75
C ARG A 201 -11.85 -12.07 -10.28
N ILE A 202 -12.34 -11.19 -9.40
CA ILE A 202 -12.35 -11.40 -7.95
C ILE A 202 -13.49 -12.35 -7.59
N PRO A 203 -13.19 -13.53 -7.00
CA PRO A 203 -14.26 -14.44 -6.59
C PRO A 203 -15.11 -13.83 -5.49
N ARG A 204 -16.43 -13.91 -5.58
CA ARG A 204 -17.36 -13.37 -4.57
C ARG A 204 -17.04 -13.83 -3.14
N ARG A 205 -16.55 -15.06 -2.97
CA ARG A 205 -16.15 -15.64 -1.68
C ARG A 205 -14.82 -15.12 -1.13
N ALA A 206 -14.04 -14.42 -1.95
CA ALA A 206 -12.76 -13.81 -1.56
C ALA A 206 -12.90 -12.32 -1.23
N VAL A 207 -14.09 -11.74 -1.37
CA VAL A 207 -14.35 -10.34 -1.02
C VAL A 207 -14.09 -10.16 0.46
N ASN A 208 -13.18 -9.23 0.80
CA ASN A 208 -12.82 -8.87 2.16
C ASN A 208 -13.25 -7.43 2.51
N GLU A 209 -13.35 -7.14 3.80
CA GLU A 209 -13.79 -5.83 4.29
C GLU A 209 -12.89 -4.67 3.84
N LEU A 210 -11.58 -4.92 3.70
CA LEU A 210 -10.61 -3.92 3.27
C LEU A 210 -10.64 -3.67 1.77
N LYS A 211 -11.33 -4.54 0.99
CA LYS A 211 -11.36 -4.50 -0.48
C LYS A 211 -9.97 -4.30 -1.10
N THR A 212 -8.98 -4.92 -0.48
CA THR A 212 -7.58 -4.84 -0.91
C THR A 212 -7.04 -6.26 -1.09
N TYR A 213 -6.65 -6.57 -2.31
CA TYR A 213 -6.31 -7.90 -2.78
C TYR A 213 -4.87 -7.93 -3.28
N ALA A 214 -4.14 -9.01 -2.99
CA ALA A 214 -2.81 -9.24 -3.54
C ALA A 214 -2.83 -10.49 -4.43
N PHE A 215 -2.45 -10.31 -5.68
CA PHE A 215 -2.33 -11.39 -6.66
C PHE A 215 -0.86 -11.68 -6.92
N LYS A 216 -0.49 -12.96 -6.87
CA LYS A 216 0.82 -13.46 -7.29
C LYS A 216 0.74 -13.83 -8.76
N VAL A 217 1.58 -13.22 -9.58
CA VAL A 217 1.64 -13.40 -11.02
C VAL A 217 3.00 -13.98 -11.38
N LYS A 218 3.01 -15.18 -11.99
CA LYS A 218 4.22 -15.83 -12.49
C LYS A 218 4.26 -15.79 -14.01
N PHE A 219 5.47 -15.68 -14.55
CA PHE A 219 5.75 -15.72 -15.99
C PHE A 219 6.36 -17.06 -16.40
N GLU A 220 6.26 -17.38 -17.72
CA GLU A 220 6.96 -18.53 -18.30
C GLU A 220 8.46 -18.33 -18.35
#